data_c0dfc6f555938ceb6fd2bc5a6fc37dd4
#
_entry.id   c0dfc6f555938ceb6fd2bc5a6fc37dd4
#
_cell.length_a   1.000
_cell.length_b   1.000
_cell.length_c   1.000
_cell.angle_alpha   90.00
_cell.angle_beta   90.00
_cell.angle_gamma   90.00
#
_symmetry.space_group_name_H-M   'P 1'
#
loop_
_entity.id
_entity.type
_entity.pdbx_description
1 polymer ?
#
loop_
_entity_poly.entity_id
_entity_poly.type
_entity_poly.pdbx_seq_one_letter_code
_entity_poly.pdbx_strand_id
1 'polypeptide(L)'
;MPRKFLLTLVVFLLSLPNLFCQSIQYLTHSAPDNCIISFQLTDGTVICQGNFEYDWYKLTPDIHGSYVNGTWGRMANLPSGYVPDAFASAVLADGRLVITGGEYLNDNFTLTNLGAIYDPVKNTWTNLPAPSSWPFIGDSPSVVLPNGYYLVGNKLAKSMAALNPKTLKWTVLPETGKSDFNAEEGWTLLADGSILTADVKNAPNSERLSPATRAWSTAGSTIVDLHSPSPFGCLQFGPNGKYCYYPPGEIGPAILRPDGTVFATGSYSDTGSGAGHTAIYNSKTGAWSVGPDFPNADNAGDDFAVLLPNGDVLVEGSVGSYIWDGTSLTQTLATYGCLLVLPTGQILVGGSEVYNPAGTYEAGWAPTITTAPTNVTRGSTYKISGTQFNGLSQANAFGDEYETATNYPLVRIMNSSTGHVFYARTHDHSTMGVATGSKIVSTNVDIPATMETGASTMVVVANGIPSAPVAITVN
;
A
#
# COMPACT_ATOMS: atom_id res chain seq x y z
N MET A 1 55.64 -54.81 -7.72
CA MET A 1 55.15 -53.47 -8.11
C MET A 1 53.80 -53.24 -7.46
N PRO A 2 53.64 -52.37 -6.44
CA PRO A 2 52.33 -52.10 -5.84
C PRO A 2 51.64 -50.99 -6.61
N ARG A 3 50.40 -51.26 -7.04
CA ARG A 3 49.49 -50.26 -7.66
C ARG A 3 48.99 -49.31 -6.55
N LYS A 4 49.30 -48.02 -6.71
CA LYS A 4 48.71 -46.94 -5.88
C LYS A 4 47.29 -46.65 -6.41
N PHE A 5 46.30 -46.90 -5.56
CA PHE A 5 44.94 -46.39 -5.78
C PHE A 5 44.89 -44.94 -5.33
N LEU A 6 44.58 -44.04 -6.28
CA LEU A 6 44.31 -42.61 -6.00
C LEU A 6 42.81 -42.47 -5.69
N LEU A 7 42.48 -42.21 -4.44
CA LEU A 7 41.10 -41.97 -4.02
C LEU A 7 40.81 -40.47 -4.26
N THR A 8 40.04 -40.16 -5.29
CA THR A 8 39.57 -38.80 -5.58
C THR A 8 38.38 -38.50 -4.68
N LEU A 9 38.57 -37.69 -3.66
CA LEU A 9 37.51 -37.18 -2.79
C LEU A 9 36.72 -36.13 -3.52
N VAL A 10 35.52 -36.43 -4.00
CA VAL A 10 34.59 -35.46 -4.58
C VAL A 10 33.85 -34.81 -3.39
N VAL A 11 34.22 -33.58 -3.06
CA VAL A 11 33.49 -32.77 -2.08
C VAL A 11 32.27 -32.20 -2.76
N PHE A 12 31.09 -32.74 -2.51
CA PHE A 12 29.83 -32.13 -2.83
C PHE A 12 29.63 -30.95 -1.85
N LEU A 13 29.85 -29.73 -2.33
CA LEU A 13 29.36 -28.51 -1.67
C LEU A 13 27.84 -28.51 -1.84
N LEU A 14 27.13 -29.04 -0.86
CA LEU A 14 25.72 -28.77 -0.65
C LEU A 14 25.59 -27.28 -0.32
N SER A 15 25.15 -26.49 -1.29
CA SER A 15 24.63 -25.17 -1.02
C SER A 15 23.37 -25.34 -0.18
N LEU A 16 23.50 -25.21 1.13
CA LEU A 16 22.36 -25.07 2.01
C LEU A 16 21.60 -23.81 1.53
N PRO A 17 20.31 -23.88 1.24
CA PRO A 17 19.54 -22.66 1.04
C PRO A 17 19.68 -21.84 2.31
N ASN A 18 20.04 -20.58 2.19
CA ASN A 18 19.94 -19.65 3.30
C ASN A 18 18.49 -19.63 3.74
N LEU A 19 18.15 -20.34 4.79
CA LEU A 19 16.91 -20.18 5.52
C LEU A 19 16.99 -18.79 6.18
N PHE A 20 16.58 -17.76 5.45
CA PHE A 20 16.33 -16.47 6.05
C PHE A 20 15.18 -16.65 7.04
N CYS A 21 15.50 -16.62 8.31
CA CYS A 21 14.52 -16.56 9.39
C CYS A 21 13.95 -15.14 9.41
N GLN A 22 12.66 -15.02 9.71
CA GLN A 22 12.04 -13.72 9.99
C GLN A 22 12.83 -13.01 11.09
N SER A 23 13.00 -11.69 10.95
CA SER A 23 13.66 -10.88 11.97
C SER A 23 13.15 -9.45 11.95
N ILE A 24 13.23 -8.80 13.12
CA ILE A 24 13.03 -7.37 13.27
C ILE A 24 14.39 -6.71 13.44
N GLN A 25 14.59 -5.58 12.79
CA GLN A 25 15.80 -4.78 12.91
C GLN A 25 15.42 -3.32 13.11
N TYR A 26 15.95 -2.71 14.17
CA TYR A 26 15.75 -1.28 14.41
C TYR A 26 16.48 -0.44 13.38
N LEU A 27 15.86 0.68 12.98
CA LEU A 27 16.55 1.69 12.21
C LEU A 27 17.67 2.31 13.04
N THR A 28 18.77 2.68 12.37
CA THR A 28 19.86 3.43 13.03
C THR A 28 19.37 4.79 13.55
N HIS A 29 18.39 5.36 12.87
CA HIS A 29 17.69 6.58 13.25
C HIS A 29 16.19 6.34 13.09
N SER A 30 15.46 6.31 14.21
CA SER A 30 14.00 6.25 14.19
C SER A 30 13.40 7.58 13.74
N ALA A 31 12.14 7.55 13.29
CA ALA A 31 11.40 8.78 13.02
C ALA A 31 11.40 9.68 14.26
N PRO A 32 11.55 11.01 14.10
CA PRO A 32 11.64 11.95 15.22
C PRO A 32 10.40 11.93 16.14
N ASP A 33 9.27 11.56 15.57
CA ASP A 33 7.99 11.49 16.26
C ASP A 33 7.19 10.35 15.61
N ASN A 34 7.25 9.18 16.07
CA ASN A 34 6.65 7.96 15.50
C ASN A 34 5.78 8.21 14.24
N CYS A 35 5.56 7.24 13.41
CA CYS A 35 4.73 7.39 12.23
C CYS A 35 3.33 6.83 12.48
N ILE A 36 2.29 7.67 12.42
CA ILE A 36 0.89 7.20 12.34
C ILE A 36 0.70 6.46 11.03
N ILE A 37 1.12 7.10 9.93
CA ILE A 37 0.98 6.57 8.57
C ILE A 37 2.24 6.87 7.75
N SER A 38 2.61 5.96 6.85
CA SER A 38 3.79 6.09 5.98
C SER A 38 3.45 5.81 4.53
N PHE A 39 4.08 6.55 3.61
CA PHE A 39 3.90 6.42 2.17
C PHE A 39 5.24 6.25 1.48
N GLN A 40 5.37 5.25 0.62
CA GLN A 40 6.50 5.12 -0.29
C GLN A 40 6.32 6.12 -1.43
N LEU A 41 7.27 7.03 -1.65
CA LEU A 41 7.24 7.91 -2.83
C LEU A 41 7.97 7.29 -4.02
N THR A 42 7.65 7.78 -5.20
CA THR A 42 8.19 7.24 -6.47
C THR A 42 9.67 7.57 -6.71
N ASP A 43 10.28 8.37 -5.85
CA ASP A 43 11.73 8.68 -5.83
C ASP A 43 12.51 7.80 -4.83
N GLY A 44 11.86 6.78 -4.28
CA GLY A 44 12.46 5.86 -3.32
C GLY A 44 12.47 6.37 -1.87
N THR A 45 12.06 7.61 -1.61
CA THR A 45 11.94 8.12 -0.24
C THR A 45 10.62 7.65 0.40
N VAL A 46 10.58 7.57 1.72
CA VAL A 46 9.34 7.35 2.47
C VAL A 46 8.98 8.64 3.18
N ILE A 47 7.72 9.01 3.17
CA ILE A 47 7.24 10.11 4.02
C ILE A 47 6.28 9.56 5.06
N CYS A 48 6.24 10.19 6.22
CA CYS A 48 5.30 9.83 7.27
C CYS A 48 4.72 11.07 7.96
N GLN A 49 3.48 10.93 8.42
CA GLN A 49 2.87 11.83 9.38
C GLN A 49 3.31 11.41 10.78
N GLY A 50 3.80 12.37 11.55
CA GLY A 50 4.19 12.15 12.94
C GLY A 50 2.98 11.99 13.86
N ASN A 51 3.20 11.45 15.04
CA ASN A 51 2.17 11.08 16.01
C ASN A 51 1.31 12.25 16.50
N PHE A 52 1.80 13.49 16.39
CA PHE A 52 1.02 14.69 16.69
C PHE A 52 0.38 15.33 15.45
N GLU A 53 0.31 14.59 14.30
CA GLU A 53 -0.37 14.95 13.04
C GLU A 53 0.14 16.23 12.34
N TYR A 54 0.77 17.16 13.06
CA TYR A 54 1.27 18.43 12.51
C TYR A 54 2.51 18.28 11.68
N ASP A 55 3.39 17.36 12.07
CA ASP A 55 4.73 17.24 11.54
C ASP A 55 4.82 16.08 10.57
N TRP A 56 5.38 16.36 9.41
CA TRP A 56 5.67 15.37 8.40
C TRP A 56 7.17 15.20 8.24
N TYR A 57 7.60 13.95 8.10
CA TYR A 57 9.00 13.58 7.98
C TYR A 57 9.24 12.76 6.74
N LYS A 58 10.48 12.81 6.23
CA LYS A 58 10.93 12.04 5.08
C LYS A 58 12.14 11.20 5.44
N LEU A 59 12.04 9.88 5.24
CA LEU A 59 13.15 8.94 5.30
C LEU A 59 13.82 8.85 3.92
N THR A 60 15.09 9.17 3.88
CA THR A 60 15.92 8.98 2.69
C THR A 60 16.86 7.80 2.97
N PRO A 61 16.87 6.75 2.12
CA PRO A 61 17.81 5.65 2.28
C PRO A 61 19.25 6.12 2.16
N ASP A 62 20.19 5.39 2.73
CA ASP A 62 21.61 5.69 2.63
C ASP A 62 22.15 5.51 1.20
N ILE A 63 23.43 5.81 0.99
CA ILE A 63 24.08 5.72 -0.32
C ILE A 63 24.15 4.27 -0.88
N HIS A 64 23.88 3.27 -0.07
CA HIS A 64 23.79 1.87 -0.48
C HIS A 64 22.33 1.40 -0.64
N GLY A 65 21.36 2.31 -0.51
CA GLY A 65 19.94 2.03 -0.65
C GLY A 65 19.30 1.39 0.59
N SER A 66 19.98 1.43 1.74
CA SER A 66 19.49 0.91 3.00
C SER A 66 18.55 1.91 3.69
N TYR A 67 17.34 1.49 4.00
CA TYR A 67 16.43 2.25 4.84
C TYR A 67 16.78 2.13 6.33
N VAL A 68 17.38 1.02 6.75
CA VAL A 68 17.86 0.82 8.12
C VAL A 68 18.88 1.89 8.51
N ASN A 69 19.78 2.25 7.59
CA ASN A 69 20.79 3.28 7.78
C ASN A 69 20.37 4.65 7.21
N GLY A 70 19.11 4.76 6.81
CA GLY A 70 18.57 6.00 6.25
C GLY A 70 18.50 7.14 7.27
N THR A 71 18.18 8.31 6.78
CA THR A 71 18.07 9.51 7.60
C THR A 71 16.70 10.15 7.46
N TRP A 72 16.15 10.59 8.59
CA TRP A 72 14.91 11.34 8.63
C TRP A 72 15.17 12.85 8.53
N GLY A 73 14.37 13.53 7.73
CA GLY A 73 14.35 14.99 7.61
C GLY A 73 12.92 15.51 7.70
N ARG A 74 12.76 16.70 8.29
CA ARG A 74 11.46 17.37 8.32
C ARG A 74 11.09 17.85 6.90
N MET A 75 9.81 17.72 6.54
CA MET A 75 9.28 18.24 5.28
C MET A 75 8.32 19.40 5.51
N ALA A 76 7.75 19.92 4.41
CA ALA A 76 6.72 20.95 4.49
C ALA A 76 5.49 20.44 5.25
N ASN A 77 4.92 21.30 6.06
CA ASN A 77 3.67 21.01 6.76
C ASN A 77 2.47 21.15 5.82
N LEU A 78 1.38 20.50 6.18
CA LEU A 78 0.09 20.66 5.53
C LEU A 78 -0.37 22.14 5.53
N PRO A 79 -1.30 22.51 4.64
CA PRO A 79 -1.91 23.81 4.65
C PRO A 79 -2.54 24.13 6.02
N SER A 80 -2.42 25.39 6.45
CA SER A 80 -2.96 25.84 7.74
C SER A 80 -4.44 25.48 7.89
N GLY A 81 -4.79 24.89 9.03
CA GLY A 81 -6.14 24.47 9.35
C GLY A 81 -6.53 23.07 8.86
N TYR A 82 -5.61 22.34 8.21
CA TYR A 82 -5.82 20.96 7.83
C TYR A 82 -4.79 20.08 8.55
N VAL A 83 -5.19 19.50 9.65
CA VAL A 83 -4.43 18.55 10.47
C VAL A 83 -5.34 17.34 10.67
N PRO A 84 -5.44 16.47 9.66
CA PRO A 84 -6.34 15.32 9.68
C PRO A 84 -5.71 14.13 10.35
N ASP A 85 -6.56 13.31 10.95
CA ASP A 85 -6.30 11.92 11.28
C ASP A 85 -7.37 11.04 10.63
N ALA A 86 -7.08 9.75 10.39
CA ALA A 86 -7.95 8.81 9.68
C ALA A 86 -8.48 9.41 8.35
N PHE A 87 -7.69 9.40 7.30
CA PHE A 87 -8.00 10.05 6.02
C PHE A 87 -7.76 9.16 4.81
N ALA A 88 -8.53 9.39 3.76
CA ALA A 88 -8.32 8.78 2.46
C ALA A 88 -7.05 9.30 1.77
N SER A 89 -6.26 8.42 1.16
CA SER A 89 -4.95 8.77 0.60
C SER A 89 -4.55 7.95 -0.61
N ALA A 90 -3.66 8.46 -1.44
CA ALA A 90 -3.00 7.67 -2.48
C ALA A 90 -1.80 8.37 -3.10
N VAL A 91 -0.78 7.61 -3.51
CA VAL A 91 0.25 8.08 -4.43
C VAL A 91 -0.27 7.98 -5.87
N LEU A 92 -0.27 9.10 -6.57
CA LEU A 92 -0.82 9.23 -7.92
C LEU A 92 0.18 8.77 -9.00
N ALA A 93 -0.33 8.53 -10.22
CA ALA A 93 0.48 8.11 -11.35
C ALA A 93 1.60 9.11 -11.73
N ASP A 94 1.49 10.37 -11.35
CA ASP A 94 2.50 11.40 -11.55
C ASP A 94 3.50 11.54 -10.38
N GLY A 95 3.36 10.70 -9.35
CA GLY A 95 4.24 10.62 -8.18
C GLY A 95 3.89 11.60 -7.07
N ARG A 96 2.79 12.36 -7.16
CA ARG A 96 2.28 13.20 -6.05
C ARG A 96 1.49 12.34 -5.07
N LEU A 97 1.45 12.74 -3.80
CA LEU A 97 0.54 12.17 -2.80
C LEU A 97 -0.71 13.06 -2.68
N VAL A 98 -1.87 12.45 -2.70
CA VAL A 98 -3.14 13.10 -2.36
C VAL A 98 -3.62 12.56 -1.00
N ILE A 99 -4.14 13.45 -0.16
CA ILE A 99 -4.89 13.12 1.04
C ILE A 99 -6.20 13.91 1.05
N THR A 100 -7.29 13.28 1.49
CA THR A 100 -8.63 13.90 1.50
C THR A 100 -9.46 13.39 2.66
N GLY A 101 -10.27 14.25 3.21
CA GLY A 101 -11.11 13.90 4.35
C GLY A 101 -10.35 13.90 5.66
N GLY A 102 -10.74 13.03 6.52
CA GLY A 102 -10.29 12.82 7.87
C GLY A 102 -11.49 12.68 8.80
N GLU A 103 -11.47 11.69 9.65
CA GLU A 103 -12.45 11.50 10.70
C GLU A 103 -12.27 12.60 11.75
N TYR A 104 -11.01 12.85 12.09
CA TYR A 104 -10.63 13.89 13.02
C TYR A 104 -9.96 15.06 12.31
N LEU A 105 -10.05 16.22 12.90
CA LEU A 105 -9.36 17.45 12.51
C LEU A 105 -8.88 18.16 13.77
N ASN A 106 -7.57 18.26 13.99
CA ASN A 106 -6.97 18.73 15.25
C ASN A 106 -7.57 17.99 16.46
N ASP A 107 -7.53 16.69 16.48
CA ASP A 107 -8.05 15.78 17.53
C ASP A 107 -9.57 15.89 17.77
N ASN A 108 -10.33 16.57 16.91
CA ASN A 108 -11.76 16.69 17.06
C ASN A 108 -12.50 15.90 16.00
N PHE A 109 -13.43 15.03 16.40
CA PHE A 109 -14.32 14.31 15.50
C PHE A 109 -15.09 15.30 14.60
N THR A 110 -14.86 15.25 13.30
CA THR A 110 -15.30 16.31 12.38
C THR A 110 -15.84 15.79 11.06
N LEU A 111 -15.39 14.64 10.57
CA LEU A 111 -15.67 14.11 9.22
C LEU A 111 -15.41 15.18 8.14
N THR A 112 -14.21 15.73 8.13
CA THR A 112 -13.88 16.88 7.29
C THR A 112 -13.96 16.56 5.79
N ASN A 113 -14.16 17.59 4.96
CA ASN A 113 -14.05 17.50 3.51
C ASN A 113 -12.82 18.23 2.96
N LEU A 114 -11.90 18.63 3.81
CA LEU A 114 -10.64 19.24 3.37
C LEU A 114 -9.78 18.23 2.64
N GLY A 115 -8.80 18.70 1.90
CA GLY A 115 -7.84 17.86 1.22
C GLY A 115 -6.60 18.64 0.81
N ALA A 116 -5.52 17.91 0.58
CA ALA A 116 -4.27 18.46 0.11
C ALA A 116 -3.55 17.51 -0.83
N ILE A 117 -2.69 18.07 -1.67
CA ILE A 117 -1.82 17.32 -2.57
C ILE A 117 -0.36 17.74 -2.34
N TYR A 118 0.51 16.76 -2.16
CA TYR A 118 1.93 16.96 -1.97
C TYR A 118 2.70 16.77 -3.28
N ASP A 119 3.53 17.74 -3.62
CA ASP A 119 4.48 17.69 -4.74
C ASP A 119 5.88 17.35 -4.20
N PRO A 120 6.39 16.12 -4.40
CA PRO A 120 7.68 15.71 -3.85
C PRO A 120 8.87 16.44 -4.49
N VAL A 121 8.72 16.95 -5.72
CA VAL A 121 9.78 17.70 -6.40
C VAL A 121 9.95 19.08 -5.79
N LYS A 122 8.85 19.72 -5.39
CA LYS A 122 8.85 21.06 -4.80
C LYS A 122 8.91 21.05 -3.27
N ASN A 123 8.66 19.89 -2.65
CA ASN A 123 8.44 19.76 -1.21
C ASN A 123 7.37 20.75 -0.70
N THR A 124 6.20 20.72 -1.35
CA THR A 124 5.08 21.62 -1.01
C THR A 124 3.76 20.91 -1.01
N TRP A 125 2.90 21.29 -0.07
CA TRP A 125 1.49 20.92 -0.06
C TRP A 125 0.65 22.04 -0.68
N THR A 126 -0.41 21.66 -1.38
CA THR A 126 -1.39 22.58 -1.97
C THR A 126 -2.79 22.10 -1.60
N ASN A 127 -3.67 23.03 -1.22
CA ASN A 127 -5.07 22.72 -0.95
C ASN A 127 -5.72 22.06 -2.16
N LEU A 128 -6.49 21.01 -1.91
CA LEU A 128 -7.34 20.35 -2.88
C LEU A 128 -8.80 20.62 -2.51
N PRO A 129 -9.58 21.30 -3.37
CA PRO A 129 -11.00 21.50 -3.11
C PRO A 129 -11.75 20.18 -3.01
N ALA A 130 -12.76 20.12 -2.15
CA ALA A 130 -13.65 18.97 -2.04
C ALA A 130 -14.45 18.70 -3.33
N PRO A 131 -14.97 17.47 -3.52
CA PRO A 131 -15.99 17.22 -4.54
C PRO A 131 -17.19 18.16 -4.37
N SER A 132 -17.74 18.62 -5.49
CA SER A 132 -18.86 19.58 -5.45
C SER A 132 -20.04 19.02 -4.65
N SER A 133 -20.58 19.84 -3.77
CA SER A 133 -21.73 19.52 -2.91
C SER A 133 -21.48 18.46 -1.84
N TRP A 134 -20.24 18.06 -1.59
CA TRP A 134 -19.90 17.18 -0.49
C TRP A 134 -19.55 17.98 0.77
N PRO A 135 -20.41 18.00 1.77
CA PRO A 135 -20.09 18.66 3.05
C PRO A 135 -19.10 17.87 3.88
N PHE A 136 -18.97 16.57 3.60
CA PHE A 136 -18.10 15.62 4.30
C PHE A 136 -17.43 14.68 3.29
N ILE A 137 -16.24 14.23 3.63
CA ILE A 137 -15.57 13.04 3.07
C ILE A 137 -15.44 12.04 4.21
N GLY A 138 -14.84 12.47 5.31
CA GLY A 138 -14.53 11.64 6.48
C GLY A 138 -13.30 10.77 6.24
N ASP A 139 -13.14 9.76 7.03
CA ASP A 139 -12.32 8.59 6.81
C ASP A 139 -13.06 7.69 5.82
N SER A 140 -12.54 7.55 4.66
CA SER A 140 -13.26 6.92 3.55
C SER A 140 -12.33 6.11 2.69
N PRO A 141 -12.81 4.99 2.15
CA PRO A 141 -11.99 4.20 1.25
C PRO A 141 -11.63 4.98 0.00
N SER A 142 -10.42 4.75 -0.47
CA SER A 142 -9.94 5.34 -1.72
C SER A 142 -9.05 4.39 -2.51
N VAL A 143 -8.86 4.68 -3.80
CA VAL A 143 -8.01 3.88 -4.69
C VAL A 143 -7.63 4.68 -5.92
N VAL A 144 -6.45 4.43 -6.49
CA VAL A 144 -6.12 4.92 -7.83
C VAL A 144 -6.54 3.89 -8.86
N LEU A 145 -7.48 4.26 -9.70
CA LEU A 145 -7.99 3.42 -10.79
C LEU A 145 -6.89 3.13 -11.83
N PRO A 146 -7.00 2.04 -12.62
CA PRO A 146 -6.01 1.71 -13.65
C PRO A 146 -5.73 2.84 -14.65
N ASN A 147 -6.68 3.74 -14.87
CA ASN A 147 -6.53 4.91 -15.74
C ASN A 147 -5.87 6.13 -15.07
N GLY A 148 -5.45 6.01 -13.80
CA GLY A 148 -4.77 7.03 -13.02
C GLY A 148 -5.67 8.03 -12.31
N TYR A 149 -7.00 7.91 -12.38
CA TYR A 149 -7.90 8.73 -11.57
C TYR A 149 -7.90 8.25 -10.12
N TYR A 150 -7.85 9.18 -9.18
CA TYR A 150 -8.05 8.89 -7.77
C TYR A 150 -9.55 8.86 -7.48
N LEU A 151 -10.03 7.76 -6.93
CA LEU A 151 -11.41 7.55 -6.54
C LEU A 151 -11.50 7.54 -5.02
N VAL A 152 -12.47 8.26 -4.46
CA VAL A 152 -12.74 8.31 -3.02
C VAL A 152 -14.24 8.11 -2.76
N GLY A 153 -14.57 7.39 -1.70
CA GLY A 153 -15.93 7.28 -1.17
C GLY A 153 -16.35 8.53 -0.39
N ASN A 154 -17.62 8.64 -0.08
CA ASN A 154 -18.14 9.54 0.95
C ASN A 154 -18.58 8.68 2.12
N LYS A 155 -18.00 8.86 3.30
CA LYS A 155 -18.29 8.02 4.47
C LYS A 155 -19.78 7.91 4.76
N LEU A 156 -20.51 9.00 4.68
CA LEU A 156 -21.93 9.08 5.04
C LEU A 156 -22.90 8.82 3.88
N ALA A 157 -22.39 8.42 2.71
CA ALA A 157 -23.23 8.23 1.51
C ALA A 157 -22.72 7.06 0.65
N LYS A 158 -23.54 6.65 -0.32
CA LYS A 158 -23.19 5.66 -1.36
C LYS A 158 -22.35 6.27 -2.48
N SER A 159 -22.21 7.59 -2.47
CA SER A 159 -21.55 8.34 -3.54
C SER A 159 -20.05 8.19 -3.52
N MET A 160 -19.46 8.27 -4.71
CA MET A 160 -18.03 8.27 -4.97
C MET A 160 -17.67 9.49 -5.81
N ALA A 161 -16.45 9.95 -5.73
CA ALA A 161 -15.94 11.01 -6.59
C ALA A 161 -14.57 10.63 -7.17
N ALA A 162 -14.37 10.89 -8.46
CA ALA A 162 -13.12 10.66 -9.17
C ALA A 162 -12.40 11.98 -9.42
N LEU A 163 -11.16 12.09 -8.94
CA LEU A 163 -10.26 13.21 -9.20
C LEU A 163 -9.43 12.93 -10.46
N ASN A 164 -9.47 13.86 -11.40
CA ASN A 164 -8.50 13.87 -12.50
C ASN A 164 -7.18 14.47 -11.98
N PRO A 165 -6.07 13.71 -11.90
CA PRO A 165 -4.83 14.21 -11.32
C PRO A 165 -4.20 15.35 -12.12
N LYS A 166 -4.43 15.43 -13.43
CA LYS A 166 -3.87 16.48 -14.31
C LYS A 166 -4.57 17.84 -14.15
N THR A 167 -5.88 17.81 -13.97
CA THR A 167 -6.69 19.04 -13.90
C THR A 167 -7.10 19.41 -12.49
N LEU A 168 -6.95 18.50 -11.53
CA LEU A 168 -7.42 18.58 -10.16
C LEU A 168 -8.92 18.86 -10.04
N LYS A 169 -9.68 18.34 -11.01
CA LYS A 169 -11.15 18.46 -11.04
C LYS A 169 -11.79 17.14 -10.64
N TRP A 170 -12.76 17.24 -9.77
CA TRP A 170 -13.61 16.14 -9.35
C TRP A 170 -14.78 15.89 -10.30
N THR A 171 -15.15 14.64 -10.41
CA THR A 171 -16.40 14.18 -11.03
C THR A 171 -17.09 13.28 -10.04
N VAL A 172 -18.25 13.68 -9.53
CA VAL A 172 -19.09 12.83 -8.68
C VAL A 172 -19.68 11.73 -9.58
N LEU A 173 -19.57 10.49 -9.14
CA LEU A 173 -20.02 9.31 -9.87
C LEU A 173 -21.42 8.90 -9.38
N PRO A 174 -22.21 8.21 -10.24
CA PRO A 174 -23.50 7.65 -9.83
C PRO A 174 -23.35 6.61 -8.72
N GLU A 175 -24.32 6.55 -7.83
CA GLU A 175 -24.44 5.55 -6.76
C GLU A 175 -25.02 4.21 -7.24
N THR A 176 -24.99 3.95 -8.53
CA THR A 176 -25.66 2.82 -9.16
C THR A 176 -25.21 1.50 -8.56
N GLY A 177 -26.16 0.78 -7.97
CA GLY A 177 -25.95 -0.57 -7.45
C GLY A 177 -25.32 -0.68 -6.06
N LYS A 178 -24.78 0.40 -5.48
CA LYS A 178 -24.24 0.37 -4.10
C LYS A 178 -25.36 0.10 -3.10
N SER A 179 -25.17 -0.87 -2.22
CA SER A 179 -26.22 -1.32 -1.28
C SER A 179 -26.36 -0.40 -0.07
N ASP A 180 -25.25 0.13 0.45
CA ASP A 180 -25.19 1.01 1.61
C ASP A 180 -24.15 2.15 1.43
N PHE A 181 -23.86 2.90 2.49
CA PHE A 181 -22.84 3.96 2.47
C PHE A 181 -21.44 3.39 2.70
N ASN A 182 -20.40 4.19 2.41
CA ASN A 182 -19.02 3.71 2.37
C ASN A 182 -18.31 3.70 3.74
N ALA A 183 -19.04 3.94 4.85
CA ALA A 183 -18.42 3.97 6.17
C ALA A 183 -17.79 2.63 6.54
N GLU A 184 -16.58 2.67 7.02
CA GLU A 184 -15.77 1.54 7.51
C GLU A 184 -15.52 0.44 6.47
N GLU A 185 -15.63 0.74 5.16
CA GLU A 185 -15.42 -0.23 4.08
C GLU A 185 -14.07 -0.04 3.39
N GLY A 186 -13.17 -1.00 3.47
CA GLY A 186 -11.94 -1.01 2.67
C GLY A 186 -12.16 -1.35 1.20
N TRP A 187 -11.37 -0.76 0.30
CA TRP A 187 -11.43 -0.98 -1.15
C TRP A 187 -10.21 -1.71 -1.69
N THR A 188 -10.38 -2.91 -2.20
CA THR A 188 -9.31 -3.72 -2.80
C THR A 188 -9.38 -3.68 -4.32
N LEU A 189 -8.31 -3.18 -4.97
CA LEU A 189 -8.18 -3.18 -6.42
C LEU A 189 -7.83 -4.59 -6.93
N LEU A 190 -8.66 -5.13 -7.82
CA LEU A 190 -8.46 -6.44 -8.44
C LEU A 190 -7.71 -6.34 -9.78
N ALA A 191 -7.18 -7.47 -10.25
CA ALA A 191 -6.37 -7.56 -11.47
C ALA A 191 -7.10 -7.09 -12.75
N ASP A 192 -8.41 -7.20 -12.80
CA ASP A 192 -9.24 -6.70 -13.91
C ASP A 192 -9.61 -5.22 -13.80
N GLY A 193 -9.12 -4.54 -12.75
CA GLY A 193 -9.36 -3.14 -12.47
C GLY A 193 -10.69 -2.85 -11.75
N SER A 194 -11.45 -3.86 -11.36
CA SER A 194 -12.59 -3.71 -10.48
C SER A 194 -12.16 -3.53 -9.03
N ILE A 195 -13.05 -3.00 -8.20
CA ILE A 195 -12.83 -2.79 -6.77
C ILE A 195 -13.74 -3.73 -6.00
N LEU A 196 -13.19 -4.47 -5.06
CA LEU A 196 -13.92 -5.32 -4.12
C LEU A 196 -14.04 -4.61 -2.77
N THR A 197 -15.20 -4.71 -2.14
CA THR A 197 -15.43 -4.32 -0.74
C THR A 197 -16.30 -5.35 -0.04
N ALA A 198 -16.10 -5.52 1.27
CA ALA A 198 -17.05 -6.20 2.13
C ALA A 198 -17.91 -5.13 2.83
N ASP A 199 -19.24 -5.35 2.85
CA ASP A 199 -20.16 -4.42 3.47
C ASP A 199 -20.02 -4.50 5.00
N VAL A 200 -19.93 -3.36 5.66
CA VAL A 200 -19.93 -3.30 7.13
C VAL A 200 -21.34 -3.25 7.65
N LYS A 201 -22.16 -2.33 7.16
CA LYS A 201 -23.53 -2.17 7.62
C LYS A 201 -24.47 -3.33 7.23
N ASN A 202 -24.24 -3.93 6.07
CA ASN A 202 -25.04 -5.03 5.54
C ASN A 202 -24.25 -6.35 5.56
N ALA A 203 -23.31 -6.52 6.51
CA ALA A 203 -22.57 -7.76 6.67
C ALA A 203 -23.52 -8.98 6.77
N PRO A 204 -23.14 -10.13 6.26
CA PRO A 204 -21.89 -10.51 5.60
C PRO A 204 -21.93 -10.37 4.05
N ASN A 205 -22.53 -9.33 3.50
CA ASN A 205 -22.54 -9.11 2.07
C ASN A 205 -21.21 -8.51 1.59
N SER A 206 -21.03 -8.49 0.29
CA SER A 206 -19.90 -7.86 -0.38
C SER A 206 -20.29 -7.32 -1.74
N GLU A 207 -19.56 -6.33 -2.22
CA GLU A 207 -19.86 -5.65 -3.47
C GLU A 207 -18.61 -5.50 -4.34
N ARG A 208 -18.84 -5.34 -5.63
CA ARG A 208 -17.78 -5.14 -6.61
C ARG A 208 -18.14 -4.02 -7.58
N LEU A 209 -17.29 -3.01 -7.68
CA LEU A 209 -17.41 -1.91 -8.64
C LEU A 209 -16.78 -2.32 -9.97
N SER A 210 -17.57 -2.30 -11.02
CA SER A 210 -17.07 -2.55 -12.38
C SER A 210 -16.42 -1.29 -12.97
N PRO A 211 -15.16 -1.35 -13.46
CA PRO A 211 -14.51 -0.21 -14.10
C PRO A 211 -15.16 0.19 -15.42
N ALA A 212 -15.83 -0.74 -16.10
CA ALA A 212 -16.47 -0.51 -17.40
C ALA A 212 -17.80 0.23 -17.28
N THR A 213 -18.64 -0.18 -16.32
CA THR A 213 -19.99 0.38 -16.12
C THR A 213 -20.04 1.47 -15.07
N ARG A 214 -19.03 1.53 -14.19
CA ARG A 214 -18.99 2.37 -12.98
C ARG A 214 -20.20 2.12 -12.06
N ALA A 215 -20.66 0.88 -12.04
CA ALA A 215 -21.75 0.43 -11.19
C ALA A 215 -21.29 -0.67 -10.26
N TRP A 216 -21.82 -0.65 -9.06
CA TRP A 216 -21.66 -1.70 -8.09
C TRP A 216 -22.59 -2.87 -8.40
N SER A 217 -22.19 -4.04 -8.03
CA SER A 217 -22.98 -5.26 -8.05
C SER A 217 -22.56 -6.15 -6.90
N THR A 218 -23.45 -7.04 -6.46
CA THR A 218 -23.07 -8.00 -5.42
C THR A 218 -21.85 -8.84 -5.84
N ALA A 219 -20.93 -9.03 -4.92
CA ALA A 219 -19.82 -9.97 -5.01
C ALA A 219 -20.07 -11.23 -4.15
N GLY A 220 -21.30 -11.41 -3.66
CA GLY A 220 -21.71 -12.53 -2.83
C GLY A 220 -21.62 -12.22 -1.34
N SER A 221 -21.62 -13.26 -0.53
CA SER A 221 -21.48 -13.18 0.93
C SER A 221 -20.08 -13.61 1.33
N THR A 222 -19.45 -12.91 2.27
CA THR A 222 -18.21 -13.32 2.95
C THR A 222 -18.42 -14.59 3.78
N ILE A 223 -19.67 -15.02 3.95
CA ILE A 223 -20.14 -16.20 4.71
C ILE A 223 -20.08 -15.95 6.22
N VAL A 224 -18.98 -15.38 6.69
CA VAL A 224 -18.77 -14.94 8.07
C VAL A 224 -18.87 -13.41 8.13
N ASP A 225 -19.29 -12.90 9.26
CA ASP A 225 -19.32 -11.49 9.51
C ASP A 225 -17.91 -10.98 9.85
N LEU A 226 -17.41 -10.00 9.09
CA LEU A 226 -16.08 -9.44 9.27
C LEU A 226 -16.11 -8.13 10.10
N HIS A 227 -17.29 -7.55 10.35
CA HIS A 227 -17.37 -6.31 11.12
C HIS A 227 -17.52 -6.58 12.63
N SER A 228 -17.08 -5.61 13.44
CA SER A 228 -17.46 -5.54 14.86
C SER A 228 -18.68 -4.68 15.02
N PRO A 229 -19.60 -5.01 15.96
CA PRO A 229 -20.66 -4.10 16.31
C PRO A 229 -20.10 -2.84 16.99
N SER A 230 -20.51 -1.66 16.53
CA SER A 230 -20.10 -0.41 17.16
C SER A 230 -20.67 -0.29 18.58
N PRO A 231 -19.86 0.01 19.59
CA PRO A 231 -20.34 0.29 20.93
C PRO A 231 -20.91 1.70 21.07
N PHE A 232 -20.74 2.55 20.04
CA PHE A 232 -21.06 3.95 20.11
C PHE A 232 -22.50 4.24 19.70
N GLY A 233 -23.14 5.18 20.41
CA GLY A 233 -24.40 5.80 19.98
C GLY A 233 -24.11 6.89 18.94
N CYS A 234 -24.93 7.92 18.95
CA CYS A 234 -24.74 9.08 18.09
C CYS A 234 -23.43 9.83 18.40
N LEU A 235 -22.51 9.87 17.46
CA LEU A 235 -21.37 10.77 17.47
C LEU A 235 -21.79 12.10 16.83
N GLN A 236 -21.85 13.16 17.65
CA GLN A 236 -22.26 14.48 17.18
C GLN A 236 -21.09 15.22 16.54
N PHE A 237 -21.33 15.83 15.39
CA PHE A 237 -20.32 16.60 14.67
C PHE A 237 -20.92 17.78 13.89
N GLY A 238 -20.05 18.58 13.26
CA GLY A 238 -20.43 19.77 12.53
C GLY A 238 -20.80 20.96 13.45
N PRO A 239 -21.20 22.10 12.88
CA PRO A 239 -21.51 23.31 13.65
C PRO A 239 -22.57 23.06 14.72
N ASN A 240 -22.21 23.31 15.98
CA ASN A 240 -23.06 23.11 17.18
C ASN A 240 -23.60 21.66 17.33
N GLY A 241 -22.87 20.66 16.86
CA GLY A 241 -23.30 19.25 16.92
C GLY A 241 -24.56 18.96 16.10
N LYS A 242 -24.74 19.66 14.98
CA LYS A 242 -25.94 19.56 14.14
C LYS A 242 -26.16 18.18 13.55
N TYR A 243 -25.09 17.47 13.29
CA TYR A 243 -25.12 16.16 12.65
C TYR A 243 -24.86 15.05 13.66
N CYS A 244 -25.33 13.87 13.34
CA CYS A 244 -25.22 12.69 14.17
C CYS A 244 -24.82 11.51 13.30
N TYR A 245 -23.67 10.92 13.56
CA TYR A 245 -23.21 9.69 12.96
C TYR A 245 -23.38 8.52 13.91
N TYR A 246 -23.89 7.42 13.40
CA TYR A 246 -23.97 6.15 14.10
C TYR A 246 -23.01 5.19 13.40
N PRO A 247 -21.81 4.98 13.96
CA PRO A 247 -20.83 4.07 13.36
C PRO A 247 -21.45 2.67 13.20
N PRO A 248 -21.31 2.01 12.06
CA PRO A 248 -21.83 0.65 11.88
C PRO A 248 -20.98 -0.40 12.61
N GLY A 249 -19.72 -0.10 12.88
CA GLY A 249 -18.68 -0.98 13.43
C GLY A 249 -17.46 -0.98 12.53
N GLU A 250 -16.41 -1.70 12.88
CA GLU A 250 -15.13 -1.72 12.19
C GLU A 250 -14.92 -3.00 11.39
N ILE A 251 -14.07 -2.94 10.37
CA ILE A 251 -13.59 -4.07 9.58
C ILE A 251 -12.06 -4.06 9.53
N GLY A 252 -11.46 -5.17 9.15
CA GLY A 252 -10.01 -5.24 8.96
C GLY A 252 -9.57 -5.08 7.51
N PRO A 253 -8.25 -5.05 7.29
CA PRO A 253 -7.66 -4.93 5.96
C PRO A 253 -7.96 -6.13 5.05
N ALA A 254 -7.96 -5.88 3.73
CA ALA A 254 -8.09 -6.91 2.71
C ALA A 254 -6.97 -6.80 1.67
N ILE A 255 -6.23 -7.89 1.45
CA ILE A 255 -5.04 -7.94 0.60
C ILE A 255 -5.23 -8.89 -0.58
N LEU A 256 -5.09 -8.37 -1.80
CA LEU A 256 -4.99 -9.19 -3.01
C LEU A 256 -3.63 -9.92 -3.02
N ARG A 257 -3.65 -11.24 -3.18
CA ARG A 257 -2.46 -12.10 -3.27
C ARG A 257 -2.09 -12.43 -4.73
N PRO A 258 -0.85 -12.87 -4.97
CA PRO A 258 -0.37 -13.21 -6.33
C PRO A 258 -1.17 -14.31 -7.04
N ASP A 259 -1.81 -15.20 -6.30
CA ASP A 259 -2.65 -16.28 -6.83
C ASP A 259 -4.02 -15.81 -7.32
N GLY A 260 -4.37 -14.55 -7.04
CA GLY A 260 -5.63 -13.90 -7.37
C GLY A 260 -6.71 -14.07 -6.30
N THR A 261 -6.35 -14.56 -5.11
CA THR A 261 -7.24 -14.53 -3.94
C THR A 261 -7.09 -13.21 -3.18
N VAL A 262 -8.17 -12.77 -2.53
CA VAL A 262 -8.12 -11.65 -1.56
C VAL A 262 -8.31 -12.23 -0.18
N PHE A 263 -7.35 -12.03 0.70
CA PHE A 263 -7.45 -12.35 2.12
C PHE A 263 -8.03 -11.14 2.83
N ALA A 264 -9.26 -11.28 3.33
CA ALA A 264 -9.98 -10.24 4.06
C ALA A 264 -10.07 -10.63 5.53
N THR A 265 -9.77 -9.68 6.39
CA THR A 265 -9.75 -9.86 7.83
C THR A 265 -10.89 -9.09 8.49
N GLY A 266 -11.25 -9.51 9.69
CA GLY A 266 -12.34 -8.92 10.44
C GLY A 266 -11.90 -8.45 11.81
N SER A 267 -12.70 -7.56 12.33
CA SER A 267 -12.65 -7.06 13.69
C SER A 267 -13.17 -8.12 14.68
N TYR A 268 -13.75 -7.75 15.79
CA TYR A 268 -14.34 -8.71 16.74
C TYR A 268 -15.37 -9.61 16.07
N SER A 269 -15.71 -10.72 16.72
CA SER A 269 -16.87 -11.50 16.29
C SER A 269 -18.17 -10.72 16.50
N ASP A 270 -19.21 -11.12 15.79
CA ASP A 270 -20.57 -10.57 15.88
C ASP A 270 -21.17 -10.52 17.30
N THR A 271 -20.55 -11.21 18.26
CA THR A 271 -20.89 -11.11 19.69
C THR A 271 -20.11 -10.00 20.42
N GLY A 272 -19.21 -9.27 19.75
CA GLY A 272 -18.37 -8.22 20.34
C GLY A 272 -17.29 -8.76 21.28
N SER A 273 -17.02 -10.05 21.25
CA SER A 273 -15.93 -10.71 21.99
C SER A 273 -15.56 -12.01 21.30
N GLY A 274 -14.29 -12.35 21.29
CA GLY A 274 -13.79 -13.55 20.65
C GLY A 274 -12.91 -13.25 19.44
N ALA A 275 -12.51 -14.29 18.72
CA ALA A 275 -11.64 -14.16 17.57
C ALA A 275 -12.34 -13.46 16.40
N GLY A 276 -11.63 -12.55 15.74
CA GLY A 276 -12.02 -12.00 14.45
C GLY A 276 -12.05 -13.10 13.38
N HIS A 277 -13.05 -13.06 12.51
CA HIS A 277 -13.17 -13.98 11.38
C HIS A 277 -12.29 -13.51 10.22
N THR A 278 -11.98 -14.43 9.31
CA THR A 278 -11.37 -14.09 8.01
C THR A 278 -12.16 -14.75 6.88
N ALA A 279 -12.11 -14.14 5.70
CA ALA A 279 -12.74 -14.67 4.50
C ALA A 279 -11.79 -14.54 3.30
N ILE A 280 -11.94 -15.44 2.33
CA ILE A 280 -11.07 -15.49 1.15
C ILE A 280 -11.95 -15.36 -0.09
N TYR A 281 -11.73 -14.28 -0.85
CA TYR A 281 -12.38 -14.10 -2.15
C TYR A 281 -11.49 -14.60 -3.28
N ASN A 282 -12.02 -15.44 -4.13
CA ASN A 282 -11.33 -15.86 -5.35
C ASN A 282 -11.78 -14.98 -6.52
N SER A 283 -10.92 -14.07 -6.97
CA SER A 283 -11.25 -13.11 -8.02
C SER A 283 -11.52 -13.75 -9.39
N LYS A 284 -11.07 -14.99 -9.63
CA LYS A 284 -11.28 -15.73 -10.89
C LYS A 284 -12.64 -16.38 -10.94
N THR A 285 -13.15 -16.85 -9.81
CA THR A 285 -14.46 -17.53 -9.72
C THR A 285 -15.57 -16.60 -9.24
N GLY A 286 -15.22 -15.48 -8.58
CA GLY A 286 -16.16 -14.56 -7.97
C GLY A 286 -16.81 -15.13 -6.70
N ALA A 287 -16.17 -16.07 -6.01
CA ALA A 287 -16.72 -16.76 -4.87
C ALA A 287 -15.89 -16.53 -3.60
N TRP A 288 -16.59 -16.44 -2.46
CA TRP A 288 -16.00 -16.42 -1.13
C TRP A 288 -15.90 -17.81 -0.53
N SER A 289 -14.96 -17.97 0.37
CA SER A 289 -14.84 -19.09 1.29
C SER A 289 -14.42 -18.57 2.67
N VAL A 290 -14.77 -19.30 3.72
CA VAL A 290 -14.35 -18.99 5.08
C VAL A 290 -12.84 -19.22 5.20
N GLY A 291 -12.13 -18.27 5.82
CA GLY A 291 -10.76 -18.43 6.26
C GLY A 291 -10.68 -18.88 7.73
N PRO A 292 -9.46 -19.05 8.26
CA PRO A 292 -9.28 -19.35 9.68
C PRO A 292 -9.62 -18.13 10.55
N ASP A 293 -10.17 -18.37 11.73
CA ASP A 293 -10.30 -17.33 12.75
C ASP A 293 -8.92 -16.93 13.29
N PHE A 294 -8.80 -15.70 13.80
CA PHE A 294 -7.57 -15.26 14.43
C PHE A 294 -7.22 -16.12 15.65
N PRO A 295 -5.97 -16.59 15.76
CA PRO A 295 -5.49 -17.27 16.95
C PRO A 295 -5.59 -16.37 18.19
N ASN A 296 -5.60 -16.98 19.37
CA ASN A 296 -5.56 -16.28 20.68
C ASN A 296 -6.76 -15.35 20.96
N ALA A 297 -7.88 -15.54 20.28
CA ALA A 297 -9.04 -14.66 20.34
C ALA A 297 -8.69 -13.20 19.95
N ASP A 298 -7.73 -13.03 19.03
CA ASP A 298 -7.33 -11.74 18.47
C ASP A 298 -8.21 -11.36 17.27
N ASN A 299 -8.01 -10.19 16.72
CA ASN A 299 -8.74 -9.65 15.57
C ASN A 299 -7.87 -8.58 14.88
N ALA A 300 -8.30 -8.10 13.70
CA ALA A 300 -7.60 -7.08 12.94
C ALA A 300 -8.56 -5.97 12.46
N GLY A 301 -9.41 -5.47 13.37
CA GLY A 301 -10.19 -4.27 13.08
C GLY A 301 -9.33 -3.01 13.23
N ASP A 302 -9.30 -2.14 12.21
CA ASP A 302 -8.44 -0.95 12.16
C ASP A 302 -6.95 -1.26 12.39
N ASP A 303 -6.47 -2.29 11.73
CA ASP A 303 -5.08 -2.73 11.80
C ASP A 303 -4.45 -2.76 10.40
N PHE A 304 -3.12 -2.76 10.34
CA PHE A 304 -2.39 -2.79 9.08
C PHE A 304 -2.16 -4.22 8.57
N ALA A 305 -2.22 -4.38 7.25
CA ALA A 305 -1.74 -5.58 6.59
C ALA A 305 -0.90 -5.25 5.36
N VAL A 306 0.08 -6.13 5.07
CA VAL A 306 0.93 -6.00 3.90
C VAL A 306 1.17 -7.33 3.22
N LEU A 307 1.25 -7.29 1.87
CA LEU A 307 1.73 -8.42 1.08
C LEU A 307 3.24 -8.48 1.16
N LEU A 308 3.77 -9.58 1.65
CA LEU A 308 5.20 -9.85 1.66
C LEU A 308 5.70 -10.29 0.28
N PRO A 309 6.97 -10.07 -0.07
CA PRO A 309 7.52 -10.50 -1.37
C PRO A 309 7.39 -12.00 -1.65
N ASN A 310 7.35 -12.85 -0.63
CA ASN A 310 7.13 -14.29 -0.76
C ASN A 310 5.67 -14.70 -1.02
N GLY A 311 4.73 -13.74 -1.09
CA GLY A 311 3.31 -13.97 -1.35
C GLY A 311 2.45 -14.21 -0.12
N ASP A 312 3.04 -14.24 1.07
CA ASP A 312 2.32 -14.28 2.34
C ASP A 312 1.77 -12.90 2.69
N VAL A 313 0.82 -12.84 3.60
CA VAL A 313 0.29 -11.59 4.14
C VAL A 313 0.69 -11.48 5.61
N LEU A 314 1.41 -10.41 5.96
CA LEU A 314 1.58 -10.00 7.34
C LEU A 314 0.40 -9.12 7.71
N VAL A 315 -0.28 -9.47 8.79
CA VAL A 315 -1.39 -8.68 9.35
C VAL A 315 -1.14 -8.43 10.82
N GLU A 316 -1.32 -7.18 11.24
CA GLU A 316 -1.38 -6.83 12.65
C GLU A 316 -2.73 -7.22 13.22
N GLY A 317 -2.75 -7.52 14.49
CA GLY A 317 -3.95 -7.68 15.27
C GLY A 317 -3.82 -6.89 16.56
N SER A 318 -4.90 -6.78 17.30
CA SER A 318 -4.95 -5.98 18.54
C SER A 318 -3.97 -6.49 19.61
N VAL A 319 -3.51 -7.74 19.55
CA VAL A 319 -2.63 -8.38 20.56
C VAL A 319 -1.34 -8.91 19.98
N GLY A 320 -1.30 -9.21 18.67
CA GLY A 320 -0.12 -9.78 18.04
C GLY A 320 -0.12 -9.58 16.53
N SER A 321 0.88 -10.12 15.86
CA SER A 321 0.99 -10.07 14.41
C SER A 321 0.98 -11.49 13.85
N TYR A 322 0.44 -11.65 12.66
CA TYR A 322 0.16 -12.95 12.06
C TYR A 322 0.60 -13.01 10.61
N ILE A 323 0.96 -14.20 10.16
CA ILE A 323 1.24 -14.51 8.75
C ILE A 323 0.13 -15.42 8.22
N TRP A 324 -0.50 -14.97 7.13
CA TRP A 324 -1.33 -15.80 6.28
C TRP A 324 -0.52 -16.31 5.09
N ASP A 325 -0.23 -17.62 5.04
CA ASP A 325 0.56 -18.26 4.00
C ASP A 325 -0.29 -18.79 2.81
N GLY A 326 -1.61 -18.59 2.87
CA GLY A 326 -2.58 -19.13 1.90
C GLY A 326 -3.27 -20.39 2.40
N THR A 327 -2.88 -20.90 3.57
CA THR A 327 -3.42 -22.12 4.16
C THR A 327 -3.71 -21.96 5.65
N SER A 328 -2.81 -21.29 6.36
CA SER A 328 -2.86 -21.12 7.81
C SER A 328 -2.53 -19.69 8.21
N LEU A 329 -3.19 -19.22 9.28
CA LEU A 329 -2.92 -17.95 9.93
C LEU A 329 -2.14 -18.25 11.22
N THR A 330 -0.86 -17.87 11.25
CA THR A 330 0.04 -18.21 12.36
C THR A 330 0.67 -16.96 12.97
N GLN A 331 0.76 -16.92 14.30
CA GLN A 331 1.41 -15.82 15.00
C GLN A 331 2.89 -15.72 14.62
N THR A 332 3.38 -14.51 14.46
CA THR A 332 4.76 -14.20 14.08
C THR A 332 5.40 -13.22 15.08
N LEU A 333 6.55 -12.64 14.69
CA LEU A 333 7.16 -11.55 15.45
C LEU A 333 6.22 -10.36 15.48
N ALA A 334 6.04 -9.77 16.63
CA ALA A 334 5.13 -8.63 16.81
C ALA A 334 5.66 -7.40 16.05
N THR A 335 4.76 -6.75 15.34
CA THR A 335 4.93 -5.43 14.71
C THR A 335 3.88 -4.51 15.31
N TYR A 336 4.17 -3.22 15.43
CA TYR A 336 3.22 -2.26 15.98
C TYR A 336 3.33 -0.93 15.24
N GLY A 337 2.20 -0.50 14.67
CA GLY A 337 2.06 0.75 13.93
C GLY A 337 2.10 0.55 12.42
N CYS A 338 2.09 1.62 11.66
CA CYS A 338 1.92 1.55 10.21
C CYS A 338 2.94 0.62 9.53
N LEU A 339 2.43 -0.28 8.70
CA LEU A 339 3.21 -1.20 7.88
C LEU A 339 3.35 -0.64 6.45
N LEU A 340 4.58 -0.69 5.91
CA LEU A 340 4.83 -0.24 4.54
C LEU A 340 5.86 -1.11 3.84
N VAL A 341 5.52 -1.65 2.67
CA VAL A 341 6.45 -2.42 1.83
C VAL A 341 7.51 -1.50 1.23
N LEU A 342 8.77 -1.76 1.54
CA LEU A 342 9.93 -1.01 1.04
C LEU A 342 10.47 -1.61 -0.28
N PRO A 343 11.18 -0.82 -1.11
CA PRO A 343 11.83 -1.31 -2.33
C PRO A 343 12.90 -2.40 -2.09
N THR A 344 13.35 -2.56 -0.86
CA THR A 344 14.27 -3.63 -0.45
C THR A 344 13.59 -4.97 -0.19
N GLY A 345 12.25 -4.99 -0.20
CA GLY A 345 11.44 -6.16 0.20
C GLY A 345 11.26 -6.29 1.70
N GLN A 346 11.83 -5.38 2.49
CA GLN A 346 11.58 -5.23 3.93
C GLN A 346 10.25 -4.50 4.15
N ILE A 347 9.67 -4.64 5.35
CA ILE A 347 8.50 -3.88 5.77
C ILE A 347 8.95 -2.86 6.80
N LEU A 348 8.73 -1.57 6.53
CA LEU A 348 8.89 -0.52 7.53
C LEU A 348 7.75 -0.61 8.54
N VAL A 349 8.05 -0.50 9.83
CA VAL A 349 7.11 -0.61 10.94
C VAL A 349 7.20 0.64 11.79
N GLY A 350 6.13 1.40 11.89
CA GLY A 350 5.98 2.57 12.76
C GLY A 350 7.07 3.65 12.63
N GLY A 351 7.87 3.61 11.55
CA GLY A 351 9.00 4.53 11.34
C GLY A 351 10.22 4.29 12.23
N SER A 352 10.30 3.17 12.95
CA SER A 352 11.36 2.88 13.92
C SER A 352 12.14 1.59 13.64
N GLU A 353 11.56 0.65 12.91
CA GLU A 353 12.15 -0.66 12.64
C GLU A 353 11.72 -1.20 11.27
N VAL A 354 12.39 -2.26 10.82
CA VAL A 354 11.99 -3.05 9.68
C VAL A 354 11.77 -4.50 10.06
N TYR A 355 10.71 -5.09 9.54
CA TYR A 355 10.50 -6.52 9.55
C TYR A 355 11.12 -7.10 8.26
N ASN A 356 11.97 -8.11 8.42
CA ASN A 356 12.58 -8.86 7.34
C ASN A 356 11.78 -10.15 7.15
N PRO A 357 11.03 -10.30 6.04
CA PRO A 357 10.25 -11.51 5.79
C PRO A 357 11.16 -12.71 5.50
N ALA A 358 10.68 -13.90 5.84
CA ALA A 358 11.30 -15.15 5.44
C ALA A 358 11.01 -15.48 3.96
N GLY A 359 11.81 -16.38 3.40
CA GLY A 359 11.57 -16.91 2.05
C GLY A 359 11.99 -15.95 0.94
N THR A 360 11.49 -16.21 -0.27
CA THR A 360 11.80 -15.45 -1.48
C THR A 360 10.57 -15.44 -2.40
N TYR A 361 10.52 -14.51 -3.32
CA TYR A 361 9.46 -14.39 -4.31
C TYR A 361 9.60 -15.43 -5.44
N GLU A 362 8.50 -15.76 -6.09
CA GLU A 362 8.51 -16.53 -7.33
C GLU A 362 8.99 -15.66 -8.50
N ALA A 363 9.86 -16.23 -9.35
CA ALA A 363 10.46 -15.49 -10.46
C ALA A 363 9.43 -14.88 -11.43
N GLY A 364 8.26 -15.50 -11.55
CA GLY A 364 7.15 -15.02 -12.39
C GLY A 364 6.44 -13.76 -11.84
N TRP A 365 6.70 -13.39 -10.60
CA TRP A 365 6.12 -12.19 -9.98
C TRP A 365 6.94 -10.92 -10.24
N ALA A 366 8.22 -11.09 -10.58
CA ALA A 366 9.12 -9.98 -10.79
C ALA A 366 8.73 -9.14 -12.01
N PRO A 367 8.89 -7.81 -11.95
CA PRO A 367 8.81 -6.96 -13.12
C PRO A 367 9.84 -7.38 -14.19
N THR A 368 9.55 -7.09 -15.45
CA THR A 368 10.49 -7.35 -16.55
C THR A 368 10.69 -6.09 -17.37
N ILE A 369 11.92 -5.62 -17.50
CA ILE A 369 12.25 -4.47 -18.35
C ILE A 369 12.40 -4.98 -19.79
N THR A 370 11.55 -4.53 -20.72
CA THR A 370 11.62 -4.88 -22.14
C THR A 370 12.27 -3.78 -22.96
N THR A 371 12.21 -2.54 -22.51
CA THR A 371 12.82 -1.38 -23.19
C THR A 371 13.35 -0.41 -22.14
N ALA A 372 14.64 -0.11 -22.23
CA ALA A 372 15.33 0.95 -21.48
C ALA A 372 16.45 1.56 -22.34
N PRO A 373 16.82 2.83 -22.10
CA PRO A 373 17.98 3.44 -22.74
C PRO A 373 19.27 2.77 -22.24
N THR A 374 20.24 2.59 -23.13
CA THR A 374 21.59 2.11 -22.74
C THR A 374 22.49 3.23 -22.24
N ASN A 375 22.20 4.48 -22.63
CA ASN A 375 22.93 5.69 -22.20
C ASN A 375 21.91 6.69 -21.66
N VAL A 376 22.17 7.22 -20.47
CA VAL A 376 21.33 8.22 -19.82
C VAL A 376 22.17 9.40 -19.37
N THR A 377 21.60 10.59 -19.39
CA THR A 377 22.24 11.83 -18.93
C THR A 377 21.59 12.28 -17.63
N ARG A 378 22.40 12.70 -16.67
CA ARG A 378 21.92 13.25 -15.39
C ARG A 378 21.00 14.44 -15.62
N GLY A 379 19.93 14.54 -14.83
CA GLY A 379 18.91 15.58 -14.92
C GLY A 379 17.96 15.44 -16.12
N SER A 380 18.03 14.33 -16.88
CA SER A 380 17.16 14.07 -18.02
C SER A 380 16.11 13.01 -17.70
N THR A 381 14.99 13.07 -18.39
CA THR A 381 13.88 12.13 -18.26
C THR A 381 13.89 11.12 -19.41
N TYR A 382 13.68 9.86 -19.10
CA TYR A 382 13.61 8.76 -20.07
C TYR A 382 12.37 7.93 -19.84
N LYS A 383 11.80 7.39 -20.91
CA LYS A 383 10.71 6.41 -20.83
C LYS A 383 11.27 5.00 -20.84
N ILE A 384 10.82 4.18 -19.90
CA ILE A 384 11.08 2.74 -19.87
C ILE A 384 9.76 1.96 -19.95
N SER A 385 9.82 0.72 -20.44
CA SER A 385 8.65 -0.13 -20.53
C SER A 385 8.98 -1.59 -20.23
N GLY A 386 7.94 -2.32 -19.83
CA GLY A 386 8.07 -3.73 -19.46
C GLY A 386 6.76 -4.31 -18.98
N THR A 387 6.83 -5.44 -18.31
CA THR A 387 5.67 -6.12 -17.72
C THR A 387 5.69 -6.02 -16.21
N GLN A 388 4.51 -6.05 -15.58
CA GLN A 388 4.31 -6.07 -14.12
C GLN A 388 4.99 -4.93 -13.35
N PHE A 389 5.18 -3.75 -13.96
CA PHE A 389 5.78 -2.59 -13.29
C PHE A 389 4.98 -2.10 -12.08
N ASN A 390 3.70 -2.43 -12.02
CA ASN A 390 2.80 -2.06 -10.93
C ASN A 390 2.64 -3.15 -9.86
N GLY A 391 3.42 -4.23 -9.93
CA GLY A 391 3.31 -5.35 -9.02
C GLY A 391 2.01 -6.15 -9.17
N LEU A 392 1.74 -7.00 -8.21
CA LEU A 392 0.63 -7.95 -8.23
C LEU A 392 -0.54 -7.51 -7.34
N SER A 393 -0.33 -6.50 -6.51
CA SER A 393 -1.27 -6.03 -5.49
C SER A 393 -1.05 -4.55 -5.19
N GLN A 394 -1.98 -3.90 -4.51
CA GLN A 394 -1.73 -2.64 -3.80
C GLN A 394 -0.67 -2.84 -2.70
N ALA A 395 -0.55 -4.04 -2.20
CA ALA A 395 0.41 -4.56 -1.24
C ALA A 395 0.24 -4.07 0.20
N ASN A 396 -0.44 -2.96 0.44
CA ASN A 396 -0.70 -2.46 1.78
C ASN A 396 -2.17 -2.11 1.90
N ALA A 397 -2.76 -2.33 3.08
CA ALA A 397 -4.11 -1.94 3.44
C ALA A 397 -4.20 -1.69 4.95
N PHE A 398 -5.15 -0.88 5.35
CA PHE A 398 -5.61 -0.69 6.72
C PHE A 398 -7.04 -1.25 6.83
N GLY A 399 -8.00 -0.55 7.35
CA GLY A 399 -9.43 -0.91 7.26
C GLY A 399 -10.04 -0.24 6.04
N ASP A 400 -10.58 0.92 6.25
CA ASP A 400 -11.28 1.74 5.26
C ASP A 400 -10.50 2.97 4.81
N GLU A 401 -9.67 3.58 5.66
CA GLU A 401 -8.83 4.72 5.33
C GLU A 401 -7.35 4.34 5.21
N TYR A 402 -6.45 5.32 5.15
CA TYR A 402 -5.00 5.14 5.13
C TYR A 402 -4.47 4.24 4.01
N GLU A 403 -4.96 4.41 2.77
CA GLU A 403 -4.46 3.64 1.64
C GLU A 403 -3.02 4.03 1.29
N THR A 404 -2.11 3.14 1.65
CA THR A 404 -0.67 3.29 1.42
C THR A 404 -0.15 2.41 0.29
N ALA A 405 -1.00 2.16 -0.69
CA ALA A 405 -0.71 1.31 -1.83
C ALA A 405 0.63 1.64 -2.50
N THR A 406 1.39 0.60 -2.87
CA THR A 406 2.71 0.70 -3.51
C THR A 406 2.72 0.09 -4.92
N ASN A 407 1.58 0.07 -5.60
CA ASN A 407 1.39 -0.51 -6.93
C ASN A 407 1.86 0.40 -8.08
N TYR A 408 3.07 0.88 -7.99
CA TYR A 408 3.75 1.67 -9.02
C TYR A 408 5.23 1.31 -9.11
N PRO A 409 5.88 1.50 -10.28
CA PRO A 409 7.27 1.16 -10.45
C PRO A 409 8.18 2.12 -9.67
N LEU A 410 9.15 1.54 -8.96
CA LEU A 410 10.31 2.26 -8.44
C LEU A 410 11.53 1.89 -9.30
N VAL A 411 12.40 2.85 -9.58
CA VAL A 411 13.61 2.62 -10.35
C VAL A 411 14.81 2.83 -9.47
N ARG A 412 15.60 1.76 -9.30
CA ARG A 412 16.85 1.75 -8.57
C ARG A 412 18.01 1.60 -9.53
N ILE A 413 18.98 2.49 -9.46
CA ILE A 413 20.19 2.47 -10.29
C ILE A 413 21.41 2.34 -9.37
N MET A 414 22.26 1.37 -9.65
CA MET A 414 23.49 1.12 -8.89
C MET A 414 24.70 1.38 -9.77
N ASN A 415 25.60 2.24 -9.33
CA ASN A 415 26.88 2.47 -9.98
C ASN A 415 27.77 1.24 -9.80
N SER A 416 28.31 0.70 -10.91
CA SER A 416 29.08 -0.55 -10.89
C SER A 416 30.45 -0.43 -10.26
N SER A 417 31.01 0.80 -10.18
CA SER A 417 32.35 1.05 -9.62
C SER A 417 32.33 1.29 -8.12
N THR A 418 31.31 1.98 -7.61
CA THR A 418 31.21 2.40 -6.20
C THR A 418 30.26 1.52 -5.41
N GLY A 419 29.33 0.85 -6.06
CA GLY A 419 28.20 0.15 -5.42
C GLY A 419 27.14 1.11 -4.85
N HIS A 420 27.25 2.41 -5.12
CA HIS A 420 26.28 3.39 -4.65
C HIS A 420 24.95 3.24 -5.39
N VAL A 421 23.86 3.38 -4.64
CA VAL A 421 22.49 3.21 -5.09
C VAL A 421 21.79 4.55 -5.16
N PHE A 422 21.09 4.78 -6.26
CA PHE A 422 20.29 5.97 -6.51
C PHE A 422 18.87 5.52 -6.90
N TYR A 423 17.86 6.07 -6.24
CA TYR A 423 16.49 5.95 -6.71
C TYR A 423 16.18 7.09 -7.67
N ALA A 424 15.73 6.73 -8.85
CA ALA A 424 15.31 7.68 -9.88
C ALA A 424 13.80 7.82 -9.82
N ARG A 425 13.30 9.06 -9.65
CA ARG A 425 11.89 9.34 -9.55
C ARG A 425 11.16 8.81 -10.79
N THR A 426 10.09 8.07 -10.57
CA THR A 426 9.18 7.62 -11.64
C THR A 426 7.89 8.43 -11.63
N HIS A 427 7.30 8.61 -12.82
CA HIS A 427 6.07 9.39 -12.97
C HIS A 427 5.37 9.11 -14.31
N ASP A 428 4.14 9.60 -14.44
CA ASP A 428 3.28 9.40 -15.62
C ASP A 428 3.17 7.92 -16.01
N HIS A 429 2.91 7.08 -15.00
CA HIS A 429 2.70 5.66 -15.22
C HIS A 429 1.56 5.42 -16.22
N SER A 430 1.76 4.51 -17.16
CA SER A 430 0.76 4.22 -18.19
C SER A 430 -0.48 3.52 -17.64
N THR A 431 -0.40 3.00 -16.42
CA THR A 431 -1.50 2.41 -15.65
C THR A 431 -1.15 2.41 -14.16
N MET A 432 -2.19 2.38 -13.32
CA MET A 432 -2.10 2.10 -11.88
C MET A 432 -2.78 0.76 -11.52
N GLY A 433 -3.12 -0.06 -12.52
CA GLY A 433 -3.69 -1.38 -12.30
C GLY A 433 -2.64 -2.37 -11.79
N VAL A 434 -3.07 -3.33 -10.99
CA VAL A 434 -2.24 -4.41 -10.44
C VAL A 434 -2.28 -5.65 -11.32
N ALA A 435 -1.33 -6.58 -11.12
CA ALA A 435 -1.28 -7.90 -11.78
C ALA A 435 -1.51 -7.82 -13.30
N THR A 436 -0.83 -6.89 -13.97
CA THR A 436 -1.04 -6.58 -15.40
C THR A 436 -0.57 -7.71 -16.33
N GLY A 437 0.00 -8.78 -15.80
CA GLY A 437 0.45 -9.97 -16.54
C GLY A 437 1.47 -9.63 -17.63
N SER A 438 1.24 -10.11 -18.84
CA SER A 438 2.12 -9.87 -20.00
C SER A 438 1.88 -8.52 -20.69
N LYS A 439 0.96 -7.70 -20.22
CA LYS A 439 0.71 -6.37 -20.79
C LYS A 439 1.94 -5.49 -20.64
N ILE A 440 2.38 -4.88 -21.75
CA ILE A 440 3.47 -3.89 -21.71
C ILE A 440 2.92 -2.60 -21.11
N VAL A 441 3.57 -2.17 -20.03
CA VAL A 441 3.30 -0.92 -19.33
C VAL A 441 4.57 -0.07 -19.32
N SER A 442 4.44 1.21 -19.00
CA SER A 442 5.58 2.13 -19.05
C SER A 442 5.50 3.20 -17.97
N THR A 443 6.66 3.78 -17.69
CA THR A 443 6.82 4.94 -16.82
C THR A 443 7.91 5.86 -17.36
N ASN A 444 7.87 7.13 -17.00
CA ASN A 444 8.99 8.05 -17.15
C ASN A 444 9.90 7.92 -15.91
N VAL A 445 11.19 8.14 -16.13
CA VAL A 445 12.23 8.02 -15.10
C VAL A 445 13.11 9.26 -15.17
N ASP A 446 13.17 10.03 -14.10
CA ASP A 446 14.04 11.20 -13.96
C ASP A 446 15.39 10.76 -13.39
N ILE A 447 16.45 10.84 -14.19
CA ILE A 447 17.81 10.50 -13.73
C ILE A 447 18.29 11.61 -12.78
N PRO A 448 18.63 11.29 -11.51
CA PRO A 448 19.04 12.32 -10.56
C PRO A 448 20.24 13.13 -11.06
N ALA A 449 20.16 14.45 -10.95
CA ALA A 449 21.25 15.35 -11.37
C ALA A 449 22.54 15.13 -10.56
N THR A 450 22.40 14.62 -9.33
CA THR A 450 23.50 14.33 -8.39
C THR A 450 24.07 12.91 -8.52
N MET A 451 23.48 12.09 -9.41
CA MET A 451 23.93 10.71 -9.60
C MET A 451 25.37 10.66 -10.13
N GLU A 452 26.12 9.63 -9.75
CA GLU A 452 27.46 9.37 -10.27
C GLU A 452 27.41 8.92 -11.74
N THR A 453 28.42 9.34 -12.51
CA THR A 453 28.57 8.91 -13.89
C THR A 453 29.28 7.55 -13.98
N GLY A 454 29.12 6.86 -15.10
CA GLY A 454 29.79 5.60 -15.40
C GLY A 454 28.85 4.43 -15.64
N ALA A 455 29.46 3.26 -15.77
CA ALA A 455 28.73 2.00 -15.93
C ALA A 455 27.85 1.74 -14.70
N SER A 456 26.60 1.40 -14.93
CA SER A 456 25.60 1.22 -13.89
C SER A 456 24.61 0.12 -14.28
N THR A 457 23.83 -0.36 -13.32
CA THR A 457 22.71 -1.28 -13.54
C THR A 457 21.42 -0.62 -13.08
N MET A 458 20.36 -0.80 -13.86
CA MET A 458 19.01 -0.32 -13.55
C MET A 458 18.11 -1.52 -13.28
N VAL A 459 17.30 -1.45 -12.23
CA VAL A 459 16.20 -2.38 -11.94
C VAL A 459 14.90 -1.61 -11.71
N VAL A 460 13.79 -2.20 -12.11
CA VAL A 460 12.45 -1.78 -11.66
C VAL A 460 12.08 -2.63 -10.46
N VAL A 461 11.58 -1.99 -9.42
CA VAL A 461 11.06 -2.67 -8.23
C VAL A 461 9.56 -2.42 -8.11
N ALA A 462 8.78 -3.46 -7.85
CA ALA A 462 7.35 -3.35 -7.57
C ALA A 462 6.99 -4.29 -6.41
N ASN A 463 6.21 -3.82 -5.43
CA ASN A 463 5.89 -4.56 -4.20
C ASN A 463 7.14 -5.21 -3.54
N GLY A 464 8.26 -4.49 -3.49
CA GLY A 464 9.51 -4.99 -2.93
C GLY A 464 10.27 -6.02 -3.78
N ILE A 465 9.76 -6.39 -4.97
CA ILE A 465 10.34 -7.40 -5.86
C ILE A 465 11.09 -6.73 -7.02
N PRO A 466 12.40 -6.92 -7.17
CA PRO A 466 13.18 -6.33 -8.25
C PRO A 466 13.10 -7.14 -9.56
N SER A 467 13.15 -6.44 -10.68
CA SER A 467 13.42 -7.05 -12.00
C SER A 467 14.83 -7.59 -12.11
N ALA A 468 15.10 -8.38 -13.15
CA ALA A 468 16.47 -8.57 -13.61
C ALA A 468 17.12 -7.23 -13.98
N PRO A 469 18.41 -7.02 -13.65
CA PRO A 469 19.10 -5.75 -13.94
C PRO A 469 19.37 -5.59 -15.43
N VAL A 470 19.27 -4.37 -15.93
CA VAL A 470 19.74 -3.97 -17.27
C VAL A 470 20.95 -3.04 -17.15
N ALA A 471 21.93 -3.23 -18.03
CA ALA A 471 23.13 -2.38 -18.05
C ALA A 471 22.82 -1.04 -18.69
N ILE A 472 23.28 0.05 -18.07
CA ILE A 472 23.20 1.41 -18.57
C ILE A 472 24.54 2.13 -18.35
N THR A 473 24.78 3.21 -19.09
CA THR A 473 25.87 4.15 -18.83
C THR A 473 25.28 5.51 -18.47
N VAL A 474 25.69 6.07 -17.33
CA VAL A 474 25.28 7.41 -16.88
C VAL A 474 26.36 8.42 -17.32
N ASN A 475 25.94 9.49 -18.00
CA ASN A 475 26.81 10.57 -18.54
C ASN A 475 26.59 11.89 -17.79
#